data_e25365a8c061b4676b1aaf11abc97bd6
#
_entry.id   e25365a8c061b4676b1aaf11abc97bd6
#
_cell.length_a   1.000
_cell.length_b   1.000
_cell.length_c   1.000
_cell.angle_alpha   90.00
_cell.angle_beta   90.00
_cell.angle_gamma   90.00
#
_symmetry.space_group_name_H-M   'P 1'
#
loop_
_entity.id
_entity.type
_entity.pdbx_description
1 polymer ?
#
loop_
_entity_poly.entity_id
_entity_poly.type
_entity_poly.pdbx_seq_one_letter_code
_entity_poly.pdbx_strand_id
1 'polypeptide(L)'
;MSVNTIQNYSVLGLLLLAVACGKKDQPGAMQGPPPAGVVLHEVKASDAVYYEEYPATVRALNEVELRAQVSGYITAIHFTEGEIVKKGQKLYSIDPQQYQATYQQAQANLAVQEANLLKAEGDVARYRELAKSDAIAKQQVDYAEAAYAAALKQVDAAKAGVRGVQTNVRYSTITAPFEGTIGISQVRLGAAVSAGQTLLNTISSDNPIAADITVDQKEILRFTQLQAKGQSPKDSTFRLAFGGEVYNKPGKISVIDRAVDQNTGSIRMRLTFPNADNVLRAGMSGTLQVLSTSNTAAVLVPYKAVTEQLGEFFIYVTVPDNKVTQRKVVLGQQIGNNVIVKSGLQAGETIVVEGVQNLREGASYAVVQPGAAPGAPAAGAPAAGAAKPEAKAEKK
;
A
#
# COMPACT_ATOMS: atom_id res chain seq x y z
N MET A 1 86.03 -5.63 11.77
CA MET A 1 87.13 -4.82 11.18
C MET A 1 86.70 -3.41 11.25
N SER A 2 87.22 -2.80 12.15
CA SER A 2 88.28 -1.74 12.24
C SER A 2 87.66 -0.38 11.97
N VAL A 3 87.52 0.41 12.89
CA VAL A 3 88.53 1.15 13.65
C VAL A 3 88.59 2.61 13.19
N ASN A 4 88.35 3.46 14.22
CA ASN A 4 89.06 4.63 14.54
C ASN A 4 88.79 5.92 13.76
N THR A 5 88.70 6.99 14.33
CA THR A 5 89.34 7.81 15.41
C THR A 5 89.47 9.22 14.82
N ILE A 6 89.23 10.20 15.50
CA ILE A 6 90.05 11.12 16.30
C ILE A 6 89.43 12.53 16.13
N GLN A 7 88.93 13.18 17.14
CA GLN A 7 89.57 13.91 18.20
C GLN A 7 89.84 15.41 17.85
N ASN A 8 89.27 16.25 18.69
CA ASN A 8 89.76 17.48 19.28
C ASN A 8 90.06 18.70 18.48
N TYR A 9 89.54 19.78 18.90
CA TYR A 9 90.24 20.95 19.54
C TYR A 9 89.17 22.00 19.77
N SER A 10 88.76 22.36 20.96
CA SER A 10 89.47 23.18 21.95
C SER A 10 89.30 24.69 21.71
N VAL A 11 88.53 25.26 22.59
CA VAL A 11 88.99 26.31 23.57
C VAL A 11 88.88 27.80 23.12
N LEU A 12 88.15 28.51 23.98
CA LEU A 12 88.41 29.85 24.53
C LEU A 12 87.93 31.09 23.71
N GLY A 13 87.08 31.83 24.39
CA GLY A 13 86.87 33.25 24.06
C GLY A 13 85.59 33.82 24.64
N LEU A 14 85.65 34.08 25.88
CA LEU A 14 85.56 35.31 26.67
C LEU A 14 84.31 36.18 26.50
N LEU A 15 83.48 36.11 27.57
CA LEU A 15 82.91 37.25 28.34
C LEU A 15 82.63 38.56 27.60
N LEU A 16 81.31 38.87 27.51
CA LEU A 16 80.85 40.25 27.69
C LEU A 16 79.38 40.27 28.13
N LEU A 17 79.22 40.84 29.32
CA LEU A 17 77.90 41.14 29.95
C LEU A 17 77.15 42.20 29.15
N ALA A 18 75.87 41.99 28.90
CA ALA A 18 74.91 43.07 28.71
C ALA A 18 73.61 42.71 29.40
N VAL A 19 73.33 43.41 30.45
CA VAL A 19 72.04 43.46 31.18
C VAL A 19 71.00 44.04 30.26
N ALA A 20 69.97 43.31 29.93
CA ALA A 20 68.72 43.82 29.36
C ALA A 20 67.59 43.38 30.23
N CYS A 21 66.93 44.31 30.91
CA CYS A 21 65.65 44.11 31.60
C CYS A 21 64.57 43.54 30.68
N GLY A 22 64.25 42.25 30.79
CA GLY A 22 63.10 41.63 30.21
C GLY A 22 61.89 41.84 31.08
N LYS A 23 60.91 42.54 30.55
CA LYS A 23 59.54 42.55 31.08
C LYS A 23 59.07 41.10 31.39
N LYS A 24 58.56 40.84 32.59
CA LYS A 24 57.77 39.68 32.92
C LYS A 24 56.52 39.68 32.05
N ASP A 25 56.51 38.90 31.01
CA ASP A 25 55.28 38.49 30.37
C ASP A 25 54.54 37.62 31.35
N GLN A 26 53.40 38.12 31.84
CA GLN A 26 52.41 37.31 32.55
C GLN A 26 52.01 36.17 31.59
N PRO A 27 51.90 34.91 32.08
CA PRO A 27 51.32 33.86 31.29
C PRO A 27 49.89 34.32 30.93
N GLY A 28 49.67 34.62 29.65
CA GLY A 28 48.33 34.89 29.14
C GLY A 28 47.44 33.75 29.54
N ALA A 29 46.42 34.04 30.31
CA ALA A 29 45.33 33.11 30.51
C ALA A 29 44.96 32.53 29.14
N MET A 30 45.06 31.24 28.95
CA MET A 30 44.54 30.54 27.81
C MET A 30 43.07 30.94 27.66
N GLN A 31 42.80 31.94 26.83
CA GLN A 31 41.43 32.18 26.39
C GLN A 31 40.97 30.92 25.69
N GLY A 32 40.03 30.24 26.30
CA GLY A 32 39.33 29.10 25.67
C GLY A 32 38.85 29.53 24.26
N PRO A 33 38.66 28.59 23.38
CA PRO A 33 38.15 28.89 22.05
C PRO A 33 36.92 29.81 22.16
N PRO A 34 36.78 30.82 21.26
CA PRO A 34 35.67 31.75 21.31
C PRO A 34 34.35 30.99 21.29
N PRO A 35 33.31 31.46 22.03
CA PRO A 35 32.04 30.76 22.07
C PRO A 35 31.46 30.66 20.68
N ALA A 36 30.99 29.45 20.31
CA ALA A 36 30.37 29.19 19.02
C ALA A 36 29.05 29.94 18.87
N GLY A 37 28.88 30.70 17.78
CA GLY A 37 27.63 31.36 17.46
C GLY A 37 26.55 30.31 17.09
N VAL A 38 25.46 30.31 17.80
CA VAL A 38 24.38 29.32 17.61
C VAL A 38 23.02 29.99 17.58
N VAL A 39 22.06 29.35 16.86
CA VAL A 39 20.64 29.68 16.89
C VAL A 39 19.94 28.66 17.77
N LEU A 40 19.20 29.15 18.75
CA LEU A 40 18.45 28.32 19.67
C LEU A 40 16.99 28.15 19.24
N HIS A 41 16.41 27.02 19.61
CA HIS A 41 14.99 26.73 19.41
C HIS A 41 14.43 26.07 20.67
N GLU A 42 13.31 26.58 21.16
CA GLU A 42 12.58 25.98 22.26
C GLU A 42 11.73 24.83 21.76
N VAL A 43 11.92 23.66 22.33
CA VAL A 43 11.19 22.45 21.98
C VAL A 43 9.77 22.53 22.50
N LYS A 44 8.80 22.55 21.61
CA LYS A 44 7.38 22.57 21.98
C LYS A 44 6.77 21.20 21.73
N ALA A 45 5.96 20.76 22.68
CA ALA A 45 5.07 19.63 22.48
C ALA A 45 3.94 20.10 21.53
N SER A 46 3.73 19.40 20.46
CA SER A 46 2.60 19.67 19.58
C SER A 46 1.91 18.34 19.21
N ASP A 47 0.60 18.41 19.02
CA ASP A 47 -0.14 17.29 18.45
C ASP A 47 0.31 17.15 17.00
N ALA A 48 1.22 16.20 16.76
CA ALA A 48 1.68 15.93 15.42
C ALA A 48 0.63 15.09 14.70
N VAL A 49 -0.06 15.72 13.75
CA VAL A 49 -0.91 15.04 12.78
C VAL A 49 -0.07 14.79 11.54
N TYR A 50 0.18 13.55 11.22
CA TYR A 50 0.97 13.16 10.05
C TYR A 50 0.37 11.94 9.37
N TYR A 51 0.74 11.73 8.12
CA TYR A 51 0.34 10.55 7.37
C TYR A 51 1.49 9.55 7.32
N GLU A 52 1.19 8.33 7.74
CA GLU A 52 2.07 7.19 7.49
C GLU A 52 1.77 6.63 6.12
N GLU A 53 2.80 6.25 5.40
CA GLU A 53 2.70 5.83 4.01
C GLU A 53 2.98 4.33 3.88
N TYR A 54 2.05 3.63 3.20
CA TYR A 54 2.15 2.21 2.91
C TYR A 54 2.01 1.99 1.41
N PRO A 55 2.91 1.20 0.79
CA PRO A 55 2.73 0.81 -0.61
C PRO A 55 1.39 0.11 -0.81
N ALA A 56 0.64 0.54 -1.79
CA ALA A 56 -0.69 0.03 -2.09
C ALA A 56 -0.79 -0.38 -3.55
N THR A 57 -1.47 -1.51 -3.80
CA THR A 57 -1.83 -1.95 -5.15
C THR A 57 -3.34 -1.94 -5.30
N VAL A 58 -3.82 -1.23 -6.30
CA VAL A 58 -5.23 -1.15 -6.64
C VAL A 58 -5.67 -2.45 -7.32
N ARG A 59 -6.79 -3.01 -6.88
CA ARG A 59 -7.38 -4.23 -7.41
C ARG A 59 -8.87 -4.06 -7.64
N ALA A 60 -9.40 -4.72 -8.64
CA ALA A 60 -10.84 -4.86 -8.75
C ALA A 60 -11.40 -5.63 -7.54
N LEU A 61 -12.60 -5.28 -7.08
CA LEU A 61 -13.22 -6.01 -5.98
C LEU A 61 -13.56 -7.45 -6.38
N ASN A 62 -14.09 -7.61 -7.60
CA ASN A 62 -14.28 -8.90 -8.25
C ASN A 62 -13.70 -8.82 -9.66
N GLU A 63 -12.99 -9.85 -10.07
CA GLU A 63 -12.40 -9.97 -11.40
C GLU A 63 -12.54 -11.41 -11.87
N VAL A 64 -13.03 -11.61 -13.08
CA VAL A 64 -13.20 -12.92 -13.68
C VAL A 64 -12.76 -12.90 -15.14
N GLU A 65 -11.89 -13.84 -15.47
CA GLU A 65 -11.55 -14.15 -16.85
C GLU A 65 -12.67 -14.94 -17.51
N LEU A 66 -13.22 -14.42 -18.56
CA LEU A 66 -14.21 -15.12 -19.39
C LEU A 66 -13.48 -16.00 -20.39
N ARG A 67 -13.62 -17.31 -20.23
CA ARG A 67 -13.07 -18.30 -21.14
C ARG A 67 -14.16 -19.02 -21.91
N ALA A 68 -13.88 -19.43 -23.14
CA ALA A 68 -14.77 -20.26 -23.92
C ALA A 68 -15.08 -21.57 -23.17
N GLN A 69 -16.35 -21.91 -23.01
CA GLN A 69 -16.76 -23.15 -22.32
C GLN A 69 -16.99 -24.31 -23.30
N VAL A 70 -17.13 -23.98 -24.59
CA VAL A 70 -17.26 -24.91 -25.70
C VAL A 70 -16.35 -24.47 -26.85
N SER A 71 -15.95 -25.39 -27.71
CA SER A 71 -15.11 -25.09 -28.89
C SER A 71 -15.98 -24.71 -30.07
N GLY A 72 -15.48 -23.82 -30.94
CA GLY A 72 -16.21 -23.39 -32.14
C GLY A 72 -15.69 -22.06 -32.65
N TYR A 73 -16.52 -21.38 -33.45
CA TYR A 73 -16.19 -20.04 -33.99
C TYR A 73 -17.07 -18.99 -33.36
N ILE A 74 -16.50 -17.80 -33.12
CA ILE A 74 -17.27 -16.64 -32.63
C ILE A 74 -18.19 -16.13 -33.75
N THR A 75 -19.49 -16.19 -33.54
CA THR A 75 -20.51 -15.76 -34.48
C THR A 75 -21.03 -14.35 -34.21
N ALA A 76 -20.97 -13.89 -32.96
CA ALA A 76 -21.35 -12.52 -32.60
C ALA A 76 -20.68 -12.07 -31.30
N ILE A 77 -20.44 -10.76 -31.20
CA ILE A 77 -20.01 -10.02 -30.00
C ILE A 77 -21.13 -9.01 -29.71
N HIS A 78 -21.68 -9.04 -28.49
CA HIS A 78 -22.91 -8.31 -28.14
C HIS A 78 -22.68 -7.15 -27.17
N PHE A 79 -21.47 -6.62 -27.09
CA PHE A 79 -21.11 -5.54 -26.22
C PHE A 79 -20.12 -4.59 -26.91
N THR A 80 -19.95 -3.40 -26.36
CA THR A 80 -18.88 -2.47 -26.70
C THR A 80 -17.75 -2.58 -25.69
N GLU A 81 -16.50 -2.61 -26.14
CA GLU A 81 -15.33 -2.70 -25.28
C GLU A 81 -15.31 -1.54 -24.27
N GLY A 82 -15.09 -1.84 -23.00
CA GLY A 82 -15.09 -0.86 -21.92
C GLY A 82 -16.46 -0.48 -21.36
N GLU A 83 -17.57 -1.05 -21.87
CA GLU A 83 -18.90 -0.78 -21.31
C GLU A 83 -19.16 -1.50 -19.99
N ILE A 84 -20.14 -1.00 -19.24
CA ILE A 84 -20.65 -1.67 -18.04
C ILE A 84 -21.71 -2.67 -18.45
N VAL A 85 -21.44 -3.97 -18.22
CA VAL A 85 -22.35 -5.06 -18.53
C VAL A 85 -23.12 -5.52 -17.28
N LYS A 86 -24.38 -5.93 -17.46
CA LYS A 86 -25.23 -6.42 -16.37
C LYS A 86 -25.08 -7.93 -16.23
N LYS A 87 -25.28 -8.43 -15.00
CA LYS A 87 -25.34 -9.87 -14.76
C LYS A 87 -26.32 -10.57 -15.70
N GLY A 88 -25.88 -11.63 -16.39
CA GLY A 88 -26.67 -12.39 -17.35
C GLY A 88 -26.75 -11.79 -18.74
N GLN A 89 -26.15 -10.60 -18.99
CA GLN A 89 -26.08 -10.01 -20.33
C GLN A 89 -25.28 -10.92 -21.26
N LYS A 90 -25.77 -11.14 -22.48
CA LYS A 90 -25.06 -11.91 -23.51
C LYS A 90 -23.84 -11.12 -23.95
N LEU A 91 -22.69 -11.78 -24.05
CA LEU A 91 -21.43 -11.17 -24.42
C LEU A 91 -20.89 -11.73 -25.75
N TYR A 92 -20.78 -13.05 -25.83
CA TYR A 92 -20.32 -13.74 -27.02
C TYR A 92 -21.27 -14.84 -27.42
N SER A 93 -21.41 -15.07 -28.72
CA SER A 93 -22.04 -16.24 -29.27
C SER A 93 -21.01 -17.08 -30.02
N ILE A 94 -20.94 -18.35 -29.70
CA ILE A 94 -20.15 -19.38 -30.41
C ILE A 94 -21.12 -20.14 -31.29
N ASP A 95 -20.71 -20.61 -32.47
CA ASP A 95 -21.53 -21.36 -33.38
C ASP A 95 -22.22 -22.55 -32.67
N PRO A 96 -23.56 -22.55 -32.55
CA PRO A 96 -24.28 -23.58 -31.82
C PRO A 96 -24.68 -24.77 -32.71
N GLN A 97 -24.46 -24.74 -34.04
CA GLN A 97 -25.06 -25.71 -34.99
C GLN A 97 -24.79 -27.16 -34.60
N GLN A 98 -23.55 -27.51 -34.33
CA GLN A 98 -23.18 -28.86 -33.93
C GLN A 98 -23.81 -29.28 -32.60
N TYR A 99 -23.85 -28.37 -31.62
CA TYR A 99 -24.44 -28.62 -30.31
C TYR A 99 -25.95 -28.76 -30.38
N GLN A 100 -26.61 -27.94 -31.23
CA GLN A 100 -28.04 -28.03 -31.49
C GLN A 100 -28.40 -29.34 -32.17
N ALA A 101 -27.62 -29.80 -33.17
CA ALA A 101 -27.86 -31.09 -33.82
C ALA A 101 -27.73 -32.26 -32.81
N THR A 102 -26.70 -32.23 -31.95
CA THR A 102 -26.52 -33.24 -30.89
C THR A 102 -27.68 -33.22 -29.88
N TYR A 103 -28.15 -32.01 -29.53
CA TYR A 103 -29.31 -31.87 -28.64
C TYR A 103 -30.59 -32.42 -29.26
N GLN A 104 -30.88 -32.14 -30.52
CA GLN A 104 -32.02 -32.70 -31.27
C GLN A 104 -31.94 -34.22 -31.36
N GLN A 105 -30.76 -34.79 -31.62
CA GLN A 105 -30.55 -36.24 -31.62
C GLN A 105 -30.85 -36.85 -30.25
N ALA A 106 -30.42 -36.23 -29.15
CA ALA A 106 -30.73 -36.72 -27.80
C ALA A 106 -32.22 -36.60 -27.48
N GLN A 107 -32.90 -35.55 -27.93
CA GLN A 107 -34.36 -35.41 -27.81
C GLN A 107 -35.11 -36.47 -28.57
N ALA A 108 -34.70 -36.80 -29.80
CA ALA A 108 -35.28 -37.86 -30.59
C ALA A 108 -35.12 -39.22 -29.90
N ASN A 109 -33.95 -39.51 -29.33
CA ASN A 109 -33.73 -40.72 -28.54
C ASN A 109 -34.64 -40.79 -27.30
N LEU A 110 -34.80 -39.68 -26.57
CA LEU A 110 -35.73 -39.59 -25.46
C LEU A 110 -37.17 -39.92 -25.88
N ALA A 111 -37.63 -39.34 -27.00
CA ALA A 111 -38.97 -39.62 -27.53
C ALA A 111 -39.20 -41.09 -27.85
N VAL A 112 -38.14 -41.80 -28.36
CA VAL A 112 -38.22 -43.26 -28.59
C VAL A 112 -38.37 -44.00 -27.26
N GLN A 113 -37.61 -43.62 -26.20
CA GLN A 113 -37.75 -44.28 -24.89
C GLN A 113 -39.12 -43.99 -24.21
N GLU A 114 -39.65 -42.79 -24.39
CA GLU A 114 -40.99 -42.44 -23.89
C GLU A 114 -42.08 -43.25 -24.61
N ALA A 115 -41.96 -43.50 -25.91
CA ALA A 115 -42.87 -44.35 -26.65
C ALA A 115 -42.79 -45.82 -26.17
N ASN A 116 -41.57 -46.33 -25.89
CA ASN A 116 -41.37 -47.66 -25.32
C ASN A 116 -41.98 -47.77 -23.90
N LEU A 117 -41.85 -46.74 -23.08
CA LEU A 117 -42.48 -46.69 -21.75
C LEU A 117 -43.98 -46.72 -21.85
N LEU A 118 -44.59 -45.92 -22.74
CA LEU A 118 -46.05 -45.89 -22.96
C LEU A 118 -46.55 -47.26 -23.37
N LYS A 119 -45.84 -47.99 -24.25
CA LYS A 119 -46.15 -49.36 -24.61
C LYS A 119 -46.11 -50.29 -23.37
N ALA A 120 -45.05 -50.27 -22.60
CA ALA A 120 -44.88 -51.13 -21.43
C ALA A 120 -45.93 -50.80 -20.37
N GLU A 121 -46.30 -49.56 -20.17
CA GLU A 121 -47.37 -49.10 -19.28
C GLU A 121 -48.76 -49.70 -19.68
N GLY A 122 -49.06 -49.63 -20.99
CA GLY A 122 -50.25 -50.20 -21.55
C GLY A 122 -50.31 -51.73 -21.38
N ASP A 123 -49.15 -52.42 -21.51
CA ASP A 123 -49.10 -53.89 -21.30
C ASP A 123 -49.26 -54.24 -19.85
N VAL A 124 -48.63 -53.55 -18.89
CA VAL A 124 -48.83 -53.75 -17.45
C VAL A 124 -50.31 -53.51 -17.06
N ALA A 125 -50.92 -52.43 -17.53
CA ALA A 125 -52.31 -52.12 -17.24
C ALA A 125 -53.25 -53.23 -17.72
N ARG A 126 -53.06 -53.74 -18.94
CA ARG A 126 -53.81 -54.82 -19.54
C ARG A 126 -53.61 -56.11 -18.76
N TYR A 127 -52.41 -56.52 -18.45
CA TYR A 127 -52.10 -57.76 -17.75
C TYR A 127 -52.60 -57.74 -16.29
N ARG A 128 -52.54 -56.64 -15.60
CA ARG A 128 -53.11 -56.45 -14.28
C ARG A 128 -54.66 -56.66 -14.29
N GLU A 129 -55.36 -56.18 -15.34
CA GLU A 129 -56.80 -56.36 -15.47
C GLU A 129 -57.16 -57.81 -15.77
N LEU A 130 -56.40 -58.48 -16.65
CA LEU A 130 -56.61 -59.91 -16.92
C LEU A 130 -56.30 -60.79 -15.69
N ALA A 131 -55.33 -60.41 -14.86
CA ALA A 131 -55.03 -61.13 -13.61
C ALA A 131 -56.17 -61.09 -12.58
N LYS A 132 -56.98 -60.04 -12.53
CA LYS A 132 -58.13 -59.91 -11.65
C LYS A 132 -59.22 -60.98 -11.96
N SER A 133 -59.27 -61.47 -13.19
CA SER A 133 -60.18 -62.51 -13.67
C SER A 133 -59.55 -63.89 -13.76
N ASP A 134 -58.36 -64.11 -13.17
CA ASP A 134 -57.54 -65.31 -13.27
C ASP A 134 -57.32 -65.81 -14.72
N ALA A 135 -57.38 -64.89 -15.70
CA ALA A 135 -57.22 -65.19 -17.12
C ALA A 135 -55.73 -65.24 -17.58
N ILE A 136 -54.77 -64.94 -16.71
CA ILE A 136 -53.35 -64.94 -17.01
C ILE A 136 -52.49 -65.42 -15.84
N ALA A 137 -51.38 -66.08 -16.11
CA ALA A 137 -50.42 -66.51 -15.10
C ALA A 137 -49.74 -65.30 -14.41
N LYS A 138 -49.60 -65.35 -13.07
CA LYS A 138 -48.94 -64.29 -12.25
C LYS A 138 -47.53 -63.93 -12.77
N GLN A 139 -46.77 -64.92 -13.24
CA GLN A 139 -45.47 -64.74 -13.85
C GLN A 139 -45.47 -63.74 -15.03
N GLN A 140 -46.57 -63.71 -15.81
CA GLN A 140 -46.68 -62.77 -16.95
C GLN A 140 -46.82 -61.32 -16.47
N VAL A 141 -47.58 -61.14 -15.37
CA VAL A 141 -47.76 -59.82 -14.72
C VAL A 141 -46.39 -59.31 -14.19
N ASP A 142 -45.68 -60.23 -13.47
CA ASP A 142 -44.35 -59.88 -12.90
C ASP A 142 -43.36 -59.50 -14.00
N TYR A 143 -43.35 -60.18 -15.15
CA TYR A 143 -42.52 -59.82 -16.31
C TYR A 143 -42.89 -58.46 -16.91
N ALA A 144 -44.19 -58.17 -17.02
CA ALA A 144 -44.64 -56.90 -17.54
C ALA A 144 -44.27 -55.72 -16.60
N GLU A 145 -44.41 -55.93 -15.28
CA GLU A 145 -44.02 -54.98 -14.27
C GLU A 145 -42.49 -54.70 -14.30
N ALA A 146 -41.69 -55.75 -14.42
CA ALA A 146 -40.24 -55.62 -14.58
C ALA A 146 -39.87 -54.87 -15.88
N ALA A 147 -40.57 -55.18 -17.00
CA ALA A 147 -40.36 -54.50 -18.27
C ALA A 147 -40.74 -52.99 -18.19
N TYR A 148 -41.84 -52.66 -17.52
CA TYR A 148 -42.25 -51.27 -17.25
C TYR A 148 -41.21 -50.55 -16.41
N ALA A 149 -40.77 -51.17 -15.29
CA ALA A 149 -39.75 -50.59 -14.44
C ALA A 149 -38.41 -50.34 -15.20
N ALA A 150 -38.02 -51.26 -16.08
CA ALA A 150 -36.86 -51.12 -16.93
C ALA A 150 -37.03 -49.94 -17.92
N ALA A 151 -38.19 -49.85 -18.61
CA ALA A 151 -38.50 -48.79 -19.55
C ALA A 151 -38.48 -47.40 -18.86
N LEU A 152 -39.03 -47.32 -17.63
CA LEU A 152 -38.96 -46.08 -16.82
C LEU A 152 -37.52 -45.65 -16.58
N LYS A 153 -36.64 -46.58 -16.23
CA LYS A 153 -35.21 -46.25 -16.03
C LYS A 153 -34.51 -45.85 -17.31
N GLN A 154 -34.89 -46.40 -18.46
CA GLN A 154 -34.39 -45.98 -19.77
C GLN A 154 -34.78 -44.54 -20.12
N VAL A 155 -36.01 -44.12 -19.81
CA VAL A 155 -36.46 -42.74 -19.95
C VAL A 155 -35.68 -41.83 -19.02
N ASP A 156 -35.48 -42.21 -17.74
CA ASP A 156 -34.68 -41.43 -16.81
C ASP A 156 -33.23 -41.21 -17.33
N ALA A 157 -32.61 -42.25 -17.87
CA ALA A 157 -31.26 -42.19 -18.47
C ALA A 157 -31.23 -41.27 -19.73
N ALA A 158 -32.23 -41.42 -20.62
CA ALA A 158 -32.32 -40.57 -21.80
C ALA A 158 -32.56 -39.08 -21.44
N LYS A 159 -33.40 -38.81 -20.45
CA LYS A 159 -33.58 -37.44 -19.89
C LYS A 159 -32.27 -36.85 -19.33
N ALA A 160 -31.50 -37.65 -18.63
CA ALA A 160 -30.17 -37.21 -18.16
C ALA A 160 -29.22 -36.90 -19.33
N GLY A 161 -29.24 -37.73 -20.38
CA GLY A 161 -28.50 -37.48 -21.62
C GLY A 161 -28.87 -36.14 -22.28
N VAL A 162 -30.17 -35.87 -22.43
CA VAL A 162 -30.66 -34.59 -22.97
C VAL A 162 -30.17 -33.41 -22.15
N ARG A 163 -30.25 -33.46 -20.81
CA ARG A 163 -29.71 -32.39 -19.95
C ARG A 163 -28.21 -32.16 -20.13
N GLY A 164 -27.45 -33.25 -20.30
CA GLY A 164 -25.99 -33.12 -20.54
C GLY A 164 -25.67 -32.35 -21.80
N VAL A 165 -26.29 -32.71 -22.94
CA VAL A 165 -26.02 -32.02 -24.22
C VAL A 165 -26.62 -30.61 -24.29
N GLN A 166 -27.77 -30.40 -23.61
CA GLN A 166 -28.37 -29.05 -23.47
C GLN A 166 -27.43 -28.05 -22.84
N THR A 167 -26.59 -28.50 -21.90
CA THR A 167 -25.59 -27.65 -21.26
C THR A 167 -24.59 -27.09 -22.26
N ASN A 168 -24.18 -27.91 -23.26
CA ASN A 168 -23.27 -27.45 -24.30
C ASN A 168 -23.92 -26.38 -25.19
N VAL A 169 -25.21 -26.52 -25.53
CA VAL A 169 -25.97 -25.49 -26.24
C VAL A 169 -26.03 -24.19 -25.45
N ARG A 170 -26.24 -24.26 -24.13
CA ARG A 170 -26.21 -23.09 -23.27
C ARG A 170 -24.84 -22.45 -23.22
N TYR A 171 -23.78 -23.23 -23.16
CA TYR A 171 -22.41 -22.76 -23.14
C TYR A 171 -21.92 -22.14 -24.45
N SER A 172 -22.65 -22.33 -25.57
CA SER A 172 -22.37 -21.60 -26.79
C SER A 172 -22.70 -20.09 -26.71
N THR A 173 -23.45 -19.69 -25.67
CA THR A 173 -23.69 -18.28 -25.37
C THR A 173 -22.99 -17.93 -24.06
N ILE A 174 -21.96 -17.06 -24.13
CA ILE A 174 -21.24 -16.59 -22.96
C ILE A 174 -21.96 -15.36 -22.40
N THR A 175 -22.23 -15.38 -21.08
CA THR A 175 -22.94 -14.31 -20.38
C THR A 175 -22.09 -13.76 -19.23
N ALA A 176 -22.35 -12.51 -18.84
CA ALA A 176 -21.67 -11.89 -17.70
C ALA A 176 -22.10 -12.57 -16.37
N PRO A 177 -21.15 -13.02 -15.54
CA PRO A 177 -21.44 -13.65 -14.26
C PRO A 177 -21.92 -12.67 -13.19
N PHE A 178 -21.50 -11.42 -13.27
CA PHE A 178 -21.87 -10.31 -12.40
C PHE A 178 -21.86 -8.98 -13.19
N GLU A 179 -22.33 -7.94 -12.57
CA GLU A 179 -22.29 -6.57 -13.12
C GLU A 179 -20.90 -5.96 -12.97
N GLY A 180 -20.32 -5.47 -14.05
CA GLY A 180 -18.97 -4.90 -14.04
C GLY A 180 -18.57 -4.32 -15.39
N THR A 181 -17.37 -3.76 -15.44
CA THR A 181 -16.77 -3.24 -16.68
C THR A 181 -16.12 -4.37 -17.45
N ILE A 182 -16.48 -4.52 -18.72
CA ILE A 182 -15.84 -5.49 -19.62
C ILE A 182 -14.59 -4.88 -20.24
N GLY A 183 -13.52 -5.66 -20.35
CA GLY A 183 -12.24 -5.24 -20.93
C GLY A 183 -12.24 -5.24 -22.46
N ILE A 184 -11.04 -5.15 -23.02
CA ILE A 184 -10.79 -5.27 -24.47
C ILE A 184 -10.90 -6.74 -24.87
N SER A 185 -11.64 -7.05 -25.91
CA SER A 185 -11.82 -8.40 -26.42
C SER A 185 -10.50 -8.98 -26.92
N GLN A 186 -10.17 -10.20 -26.48
CA GLN A 186 -8.99 -10.94 -26.93
C GLN A 186 -9.26 -11.71 -28.22
N VAL A 187 -10.51 -11.80 -28.64
CA VAL A 187 -10.95 -12.52 -29.84
C VAL A 187 -11.81 -11.62 -30.74
N ARG A 188 -11.86 -11.96 -32.01
CA ARG A 188 -12.64 -11.24 -33.01
C ARG A 188 -13.73 -12.13 -33.59
N LEU A 189 -14.69 -11.52 -34.26
CA LEU A 189 -15.72 -12.23 -35.02
C LEU A 189 -15.05 -13.20 -36.01
N GLY A 190 -15.51 -14.44 -36.06
CA GLY A 190 -14.96 -15.52 -36.89
C GLY A 190 -13.74 -16.23 -36.28
N ALA A 191 -13.22 -15.78 -35.13
CA ALA A 191 -12.11 -16.47 -34.47
C ALA A 191 -12.51 -17.86 -33.98
N ALA A 192 -11.62 -18.83 -34.13
CA ALA A 192 -11.76 -20.17 -33.54
C ALA A 192 -11.38 -20.12 -32.04
N VAL A 193 -12.21 -20.74 -31.20
CA VAL A 193 -12.01 -20.82 -29.76
C VAL A 193 -12.03 -22.28 -29.27
N SER A 194 -11.27 -22.57 -28.23
CA SER A 194 -11.15 -23.89 -27.60
C SER A 194 -11.65 -23.86 -26.17
N ALA A 195 -12.45 -24.84 -25.79
CA ALA A 195 -13.04 -24.94 -24.44
C ALA A 195 -11.97 -24.95 -23.35
N GLY A 196 -12.15 -24.09 -22.31
CA GLY A 196 -11.29 -23.96 -21.16
C GLY A 196 -9.96 -23.23 -21.40
N GLN A 197 -9.52 -23.07 -22.64
CA GLN A 197 -8.20 -22.52 -22.97
C GLN A 197 -8.25 -21.08 -23.48
N THR A 198 -9.16 -20.79 -24.42
CA THR A 198 -9.19 -19.47 -25.04
C THR A 198 -9.80 -18.44 -24.09
N LEU A 199 -8.97 -17.45 -23.70
CA LEU A 199 -9.43 -16.24 -23.00
C LEU A 199 -10.17 -15.34 -23.97
N LEU A 200 -11.41 -15.00 -23.65
CA LEU A 200 -12.24 -14.12 -24.47
C LEU A 200 -12.16 -12.66 -24.02
N ASN A 201 -12.28 -12.47 -22.70
CA ASN A 201 -12.28 -11.15 -22.07
C ASN A 201 -12.10 -11.28 -20.55
N THR A 202 -11.97 -10.13 -19.89
CA THR A 202 -12.00 -10.03 -18.42
C THR A 202 -13.12 -9.07 -18.03
N ILE A 203 -13.91 -9.42 -17.02
CA ILE A 203 -14.89 -8.52 -16.42
C ILE A 203 -14.40 -8.17 -15.00
N SER A 204 -14.41 -6.89 -14.67
CA SER A 204 -14.04 -6.39 -13.36
C SER A 204 -15.13 -5.53 -12.73
N SER A 205 -15.27 -5.62 -11.42
CA SER A 205 -16.10 -4.71 -10.62
C SER A 205 -15.21 -3.64 -10.01
N ASP A 206 -15.22 -2.44 -10.60
CA ASP A 206 -14.30 -1.35 -10.29
C ASP A 206 -14.93 -0.28 -9.38
N ASN A 207 -16.21 -0.41 -9.01
CA ASN A 207 -16.89 0.47 -8.07
C ASN A 207 -17.77 -0.33 -7.07
N PRO A 208 -17.39 -0.38 -5.77
CA PRO A 208 -16.16 0.17 -5.20
C PRO A 208 -14.91 -0.59 -5.66
N ILE A 209 -13.75 0.09 -5.68
CA ILE A 209 -12.47 -0.51 -5.99
C ILE A 209 -11.70 -0.86 -4.71
N ALA A 210 -10.86 -1.88 -4.76
CA ALA A 210 -10.04 -2.31 -3.65
C ALA A 210 -8.61 -1.77 -3.76
N ALA A 211 -7.97 -1.52 -2.62
CA ALA A 211 -6.53 -1.30 -2.52
C ALA A 211 -5.95 -2.27 -1.48
N ASP A 212 -5.01 -3.09 -1.89
CA ASP A 212 -4.34 -4.06 -1.05
C ASP A 212 -3.02 -3.46 -0.56
N ILE A 213 -2.78 -3.54 0.76
CA ILE A 213 -1.55 -3.16 1.43
C ILE A 213 -1.01 -4.31 2.25
N THR A 214 0.26 -4.25 2.55
CA THR A 214 0.92 -5.18 3.48
C THR A 214 1.50 -4.38 4.64
N VAL A 215 1.20 -4.77 5.87
CA VAL A 215 1.66 -4.09 7.09
C VAL A 215 2.34 -5.07 8.04
N ASP A 216 3.27 -4.57 8.84
CA ASP A 216 3.96 -5.35 9.89
C ASP A 216 2.95 -5.84 10.94
N GLN A 217 3.17 -7.04 11.48
CA GLN A 217 2.34 -7.63 12.53
C GLN A 217 2.19 -6.75 13.76
N LYS A 218 3.17 -5.88 14.06
CA LYS A 218 3.12 -4.96 15.20
C LYS A 218 2.01 -3.92 15.07
N GLU A 219 1.60 -3.60 13.84
CA GLU A 219 0.57 -2.61 13.53
C GLU A 219 -0.86 -3.21 13.52
N ILE A 220 -1.01 -4.54 13.58
CA ILE A 220 -2.31 -5.23 13.47
C ILE A 220 -3.31 -4.70 14.50
N LEU A 221 -2.89 -4.57 15.76
CA LEU A 221 -3.79 -4.10 16.82
C LEU A 221 -4.33 -2.70 16.54
N ARG A 222 -3.48 -1.80 16.05
CA ARG A 222 -3.83 -0.44 15.68
C ARG A 222 -4.85 -0.44 14.52
N PHE A 223 -4.58 -1.17 13.44
CA PHE A 223 -5.50 -1.24 12.29
C PHE A 223 -6.84 -1.90 12.67
N THR A 224 -6.83 -2.91 13.54
CA THR A 224 -8.07 -3.53 14.06
C THR A 224 -8.89 -2.51 14.86
N GLN A 225 -8.24 -1.67 15.67
CA GLN A 225 -8.93 -0.60 16.40
C GLN A 225 -9.47 0.48 15.45
N LEU A 226 -8.73 0.84 14.40
CA LEU A 226 -9.20 1.77 13.38
C LEU A 226 -10.41 1.19 12.62
N GLN A 227 -10.40 -0.10 12.32
CA GLN A 227 -11.54 -0.79 11.70
C GLN A 227 -12.77 -0.78 12.61
N ALA A 228 -12.60 -1.07 13.90
CA ALA A 228 -13.69 -1.14 14.89
C ALA A 228 -14.34 0.23 15.18
N LYS A 229 -13.59 1.32 15.08
CA LYS A 229 -14.13 2.69 15.30
C LYS A 229 -15.15 3.12 14.26
N GLY A 230 -15.34 2.35 13.19
CA GLY A 230 -16.34 2.61 12.17
C GLY A 230 -16.13 3.97 11.51
N GLN A 231 -15.53 3.98 10.32
CA GLN A 231 -15.18 5.24 9.66
C GLN A 231 -16.40 5.91 9.06
N SER A 232 -16.60 7.17 9.40
CA SER A 232 -17.53 8.06 8.71
C SER A 232 -17.08 8.25 7.26
N PRO A 233 -17.98 8.38 6.27
CA PRO A 233 -17.63 8.69 4.88
C PRO A 233 -16.86 10.02 4.70
N LYS A 234 -16.81 10.86 5.74
CA LYS A 234 -16.08 12.13 5.77
C LYS A 234 -14.69 12.00 6.44
N ASP A 235 -14.35 10.82 6.93
CA ASP A 235 -13.11 10.60 7.66
C ASP A 235 -11.95 10.42 6.68
N SER A 236 -11.02 11.35 6.68
CA SER A 236 -9.81 11.32 5.84
C SER A 236 -8.69 10.47 6.41
N THR A 237 -9.02 9.47 7.25
CA THR A 237 -8.06 8.58 7.88
C THR A 237 -7.27 7.77 6.86
N PHE A 238 -7.93 7.35 5.76
CA PHE A 238 -7.29 6.58 4.69
C PHE A 238 -7.44 7.29 3.36
N ARG A 239 -6.32 7.63 2.75
CA ARG A 239 -6.24 8.29 1.44
C ARG A 239 -5.30 7.50 0.54
N LEU A 240 -5.61 7.47 -0.76
CA LEU A 240 -4.68 6.98 -1.77
C LEU A 240 -3.98 8.15 -2.44
N ALA A 241 -2.67 8.00 -2.67
CA ALA A 241 -1.87 8.96 -3.41
C ALA A 241 -1.15 8.27 -4.57
N PHE A 242 -1.08 8.94 -5.71
CA PHE A 242 -0.42 8.48 -6.93
C PHE A 242 0.48 9.59 -7.45
N GLY A 243 1.79 9.36 -7.47
CA GLY A 243 2.74 10.35 -7.99
C GLY A 243 2.69 11.73 -7.31
N GLY A 244 2.23 11.80 -6.05
CA GLY A 244 2.08 13.05 -5.29
C GLY A 244 0.67 13.63 -5.30
N GLU A 245 -0.23 13.17 -6.18
CA GLU A 245 -1.63 13.56 -6.16
C GLU A 245 -2.45 12.65 -5.24
N VAL A 246 -3.28 13.25 -4.39
CA VAL A 246 -4.13 12.52 -3.44
C VAL A 246 -5.51 12.33 -4.03
N TYR A 247 -5.98 11.06 -4.04
CA TYR A 247 -7.34 10.74 -4.45
C TYR A 247 -8.35 11.35 -3.46
N ASN A 248 -9.34 12.07 -3.99
CA ASN A 248 -10.23 12.92 -3.21
C ASN A 248 -11.31 12.19 -2.41
N LYS A 249 -11.46 10.87 -2.58
CA LYS A 249 -12.46 10.07 -1.86
C LYS A 249 -11.76 9.19 -0.83
N PRO A 250 -12.18 9.24 0.45
CA PRO A 250 -11.57 8.43 1.50
C PRO A 250 -11.93 6.95 1.36
N GLY A 251 -11.02 6.10 1.80
CA GLY A 251 -11.22 4.66 1.87
C GLY A 251 -11.63 4.18 3.24
N LYS A 252 -12.03 2.92 3.31
CA LYS A 252 -12.30 2.20 4.56
C LYS A 252 -11.66 0.82 4.53
N ILE A 253 -11.23 0.31 5.68
CA ILE A 253 -10.76 -1.07 5.81
C ILE A 253 -11.93 -2.01 5.58
N SER A 254 -11.82 -2.84 4.56
CA SER A 254 -12.82 -3.88 4.24
C SER A 254 -12.49 -5.19 4.92
N VAL A 255 -11.23 -5.64 4.78
CA VAL A 255 -10.78 -6.94 5.30
C VAL A 255 -9.36 -6.81 5.82
N ILE A 256 -9.10 -7.37 6.98
CA ILE A 256 -7.76 -7.70 7.47
C ILE A 256 -7.64 -9.21 7.29
N ASP A 257 -6.57 -9.70 6.67
CA ASP A 257 -6.38 -11.12 6.43
C ASP A 257 -6.41 -11.91 7.73
N ARG A 258 -6.77 -13.18 7.65
CA ARG A 258 -6.91 -14.06 8.81
C ARG A 258 -5.58 -14.45 9.44
N ALA A 259 -4.53 -14.53 8.64
CA ALA A 259 -3.23 -15.05 9.06
C ALA A 259 -2.10 -14.10 8.67
N VAL A 260 -1.10 -14.02 9.55
CA VAL A 260 0.17 -13.37 9.29
C VAL A 260 1.05 -14.31 8.47
N ASP A 261 1.70 -13.81 7.46
CA ASP A 261 2.74 -14.53 6.74
C ASP A 261 3.95 -14.73 7.66
N GLN A 262 4.25 -15.98 7.99
CA GLN A 262 5.30 -16.34 8.94
C GLN A 262 6.71 -16.04 8.42
N ASN A 263 6.90 -15.96 7.10
CA ASN A 263 8.21 -15.70 6.51
C ASN A 263 8.58 -14.21 6.56
N THR A 264 7.57 -13.36 6.45
CA THR A 264 7.76 -11.89 6.38
C THR A 264 7.32 -11.17 7.65
N GLY A 265 6.57 -11.83 8.55
CA GLY A 265 5.99 -11.21 9.73
C GLY A 265 4.97 -10.12 9.39
N SER A 266 4.37 -10.19 8.21
CA SER A 266 3.45 -9.17 7.72
C SER A 266 2.04 -9.73 7.47
N ILE A 267 1.05 -8.85 7.45
CA ILE A 267 -0.34 -9.17 7.17
C ILE A 267 -0.87 -8.31 6.02
N ARG A 268 -1.68 -8.92 5.16
CA ARG A 268 -2.33 -8.22 4.07
C ARG A 268 -3.64 -7.62 4.55
N MET A 269 -3.90 -6.40 4.12
CA MET A 269 -5.16 -5.70 4.39
C MET A 269 -5.73 -5.17 3.09
N ARG A 270 -7.05 -5.19 3.00
CA ARG A 270 -7.80 -4.65 1.88
C ARG A 270 -8.64 -3.47 2.34
N LEU A 271 -8.46 -2.37 1.66
CA LEU A 271 -9.30 -1.19 1.81
C LEU A 271 -10.19 -1.07 0.57
N THR A 272 -11.37 -0.49 0.72
CA THR A 272 -12.26 -0.16 -0.39
C THR A 272 -12.46 1.33 -0.51
N PHE A 273 -12.46 1.80 -1.76
CA PHE A 273 -12.62 3.21 -2.13
C PHE A 273 -13.80 3.36 -3.09
N PRO A 274 -14.65 4.39 -2.94
CA PRO A 274 -15.65 4.73 -3.95
C PRO A 274 -14.95 5.13 -5.26
N ASN A 275 -15.38 4.60 -6.40
CA ASN A 275 -14.76 4.85 -7.70
C ASN A 275 -15.81 5.05 -8.81
N ALA A 276 -16.86 5.85 -8.53
CA ALA A 276 -17.93 6.09 -9.48
C ALA A 276 -17.44 6.76 -10.78
N ASP A 277 -16.35 7.52 -10.70
CA ASP A 277 -15.78 8.24 -11.85
C ASP A 277 -14.77 7.39 -12.65
N ASN A 278 -14.57 6.12 -12.26
CA ASN A 278 -13.63 5.16 -12.87
C ASN A 278 -12.20 5.70 -13.05
N VAL A 279 -11.75 6.58 -12.14
CA VAL A 279 -10.40 7.15 -12.14
C VAL A 279 -9.36 6.11 -11.73
N LEU A 280 -9.69 5.32 -10.69
CA LEU A 280 -8.84 4.23 -10.23
C LEU A 280 -9.05 3.00 -11.10
N ARG A 281 -7.95 2.38 -11.53
CA ARG A 281 -7.96 1.16 -12.34
C ARG A 281 -7.18 0.06 -11.65
N ALA A 282 -7.65 -1.16 -11.77
CA ALA A 282 -6.93 -2.33 -11.29
C ALA A 282 -5.51 -2.39 -11.89
N GLY A 283 -4.53 -2.75 -11.08
CA GLY A 283 -3.11 -2.77 -11.45
C GLY A 283 -2.34 -1.49 -11.16
N MET A 284 -2.99 -0.37 -10.84
CA MET A 284 -2.30 0.84 -10.42
C MET A 284 -1.57 0.61 -9.09
N SER A 285 -0.33 1.10 -9.02
CA SER A 285 0.45 1.14 -7.78
C SER A 285 0.48 2.56 -7.24
N GLY A 286 0.21 2.70 -5.96
CA GLY A 286 0.17 3.98 -5.28
C GLY A 286 0.61 3.84 -3.83
N THR A 287 0.37 4.87 -3.05
CA THR A 287 0.68 4.92 -1.63
C THR A 287 -0.60 5.15 -0.84
N LEU A 288 -0.89 4.28 0.12
CA LEU A 288 -1.93 4.51 1.10
C LEU A 288 -1.37 5.42 2.19
N GLN A 289 -1.98 6.57 2.37
CA GLN A 289 -1.71 7.50 3.45
C GLN A 289 -2.70 7.26 4.59
N VAL A 290 -2.17 6.88 5.75
CA VAL A 290 -2.95 6.61 6.96
C VAL A 290 -2.72 7.74 7.95
N LEU A 291 -3.79 8.42 8.33
CA LEU A 291 -3.73 9.50 9.32
C LEU A 291 -3.28 8.92 10.66
N SER A 292 -2.16 9.39 11.15
CA SER A 292 -1.65 9.08 12.49
C SER A 292 -1.71 10.32 13.34
N THR A 293 -2.40 10.20 14.48
CA THR A 293 -2.40 11.20 15.53
C THR A 293 -1.56 10.67 16.66
N SER A 294 -0.46 11.32 16.97
CA SER A 294 0.28 11.00 18.17
C SER A 294 -0.54 11.44 19.39
N ASN A 295 -1.08 10.48 20.14
CA ASN A 295 -1.79 10.76 21.40
C ASN A 295 -0.83 11.20 22.53
N THR A 296 0.47 11.12 22.33
CA THR A 296 1.51 11.69 23.16
C THR A 296 2.00 12.96 22.49
N ALA A 297 2.01 14.07 23.23
CA ALA A 297 2.55 15.33 22.75
C ALA A 297 3.92 15.08 22.08
N ALA A 298 3.91 15.06 20.74
CA ALA A 298 5.11 14.74 19.98
C ALA A 298 6.06 15.92 20.04
N VAL A 299 7.31 15.64 20.34
CA VAL A 299 8.38 16.62 20.29
C VAL A 299 8.83 16.77 18.85
N LEU A 300 8.49 17.91 18.23
CA LEU A 300 8.91 18.27 16.89
C LEU A 300 10.14 19.16 16.94
N VAL A 301 11.19 18.75 16.24
CA VAL A 301 12.42 19.56 16.13
C VAL A 301 12.80 19.78 14.67
N PRO A 302 13.37 20.93 14.29
CA PRO A 302 13.91 21.14 12.95
C PRO A 302 14.99 20.10 12.63
N TYR A 303 14.92 19.44 11.48
CA TYR A 303 15.90 18.41 11.08
C TYR A 303 17.34 18.91 11.07
N LYS A 304 17.54 20.23 10.86
CA LYS A 304 18.83 20.91 10.93
C LYS A 304 19.52 20.79 12.31
N ALA A 305 18.75 20.57 13.39
CA ALA A 305 19.27 20.41 14.75
C ALA A 305 19.88 19.03 14.98
N VAL A 306 19.58 18.07 14.10
CA VAL A 306 20.00 16.67 14.24
C VAL A 306 21.39 16.48 13.65
N THR A 307 22.29 15.89 14.42
CA THR A 307 23.60 15.43 13.96
C THR A 307 23.64 13.91 13.96
N GLU A 308 24.15 13.33 12.88
CA GLU A 308 24.34 11.89 12.76
C GLU A 308 25.83 11.55 13.00
N GLN A 309 26.08 10.61 13.87
CA GLN A 309 27.41 10.09 14.15
C GLN A 309 27.35 8.57 14.30
N LEU A 310 28.08 7.86 13.45
CA LEU A 310 28.17 6.38 13.46
C LEU A 310 26.79 5.67 13.41
N GLY A 311 25.83 6.23 12.68
CA GLY A 311 24.48 5.68 12.57
C GLY A 311 23.58 5.98 13.78
N GLU A 312 24.02 6.81 14.70
CA GLU A 312 23.22 7.28 15.85
C GLU A 312 22.92 8.78 15.68
N PHE A 313 21.75 9.20 16.16
CA PHE A 313 21.30 10.58 16.08
C PHE A 313 21.45 11.30 17.41
N PHE A 314 21.96 12.53 17.34
CA PHE A 314 22.20 13.37 18.50
C PHE A 314 21.64 14.77 18.27
N ILE A 315 21.32 15.44 19.38
CA ILE A 315 20.92 16.85 19.43
C ILE A 315 21.69 17.54 20.55
N TYR A 316 22.13 18.78 20.33
CA TYR A 316 22.74 19.61 21.37
C TYR A 316 21.65 20.34 22.15
N VAL A 317 21.60 20.06 23.46
CA VAL A 317 20.68 20.68 24.43
C VAL A 317 21.48 21.70 25.23
N THR A 318 20.89 22.86 25.49
CA THR A 318 21.50 23.88 26.34
C THR A 318 21.43 23.46 27.82
N VAL A 319 22.54 23.68 28.53
CA VAL A 319 22.63 23.49 30.00
C VAL A 319 23.04 24.83 30.65
N PRO A 320 22.92 24.95 31.98
CA PRO A 320 23.40 26.13 32.68
C PRO A 320 24.83 26.51 32.29
N ASP A 321 25.24 27.77 32.52
CA ASP A 321 26.55 28.34 32.20
C ASP A 321 26.83 28.52 30.70
N ASN A 322 25.79 28.67 29.85
CA ASN A 322 25.91 28.81 28.41
C ASN A 322 26.75 27.70 27.73
N LYS A 323 26.54 26.46 28.20
CA LYS A 323 27.16 25.27 27.65
C LYS A 323 26.13 24.39 26.95
N VAL A 324 26.63 23.52 26.09
CA VAL A 324 25.80 22.51 25.40
C VAL A 324 26.21 21.10 25.79
N THR A 325 25.24 20.20 25.86
CA THR A 325 25.44 18.76 26.04
C THR A 325 24.87 18.03 24.85
N GLN A 326 25.62 17.10 24.30
CA GLN A 326 25.17 16.22 23.22
C GLN A 326 24.31 15.10 23.80
N ARG A 327 23.07 14.98 23.35
CA ARG A 327 22.14 13.96 23.83
C ARG A 327 21.70 13.06 22.68
N LYS A 328 21.79 11.75 22.89
CA LYS A 328 21.30 10.76 21.95
C LYS A 328 19.78 10.80 21.90
N VAL A 329 19.22 10.78 20.67
CA VAL A 329 17.80 10.83 20.43
C VAL A 329 17.37 9.69 19.50
N VAL A 330 16.13 9.25 19.65
CA VAL A 330 15.51 8.32 18.72
C VAL A 330 14.53 9.11 17.84
N LEU A 331 14.82 9.16 16.55
CA LEU A 331 14.00 9.86 15.60
C LEU A 331 12.77 9.04 15.20
N GLY A 332 11.72 9.74 14.83
CA GLY A 332 10.51 9.21 14.22
C GLY A 332 10.38 9.67 12.79
N GLN A 333 9.14 9.87 12.36
CA GLN A 333 8.82 10.36 11.02
C GLN A 333 9.28 11.81 10.83
N GLN A 334 9.81 12.11 9.65
CA GLN A 334 10.05 13.48 9.23
C GLN A 334 8.78 14.08 8.62
N ILE A 335 8.44 15.29 9.06
CA ILE A 335 7.29 16.05 8.60
C ILE A 335 7.81 17.36 8.01
N GLY A 336 7.90 17.44 6.69
CA GLY A 336 8.49 18.60 6.01
C GLY A 336 9.93 18.84 6.47
N ASN A 337 10.19 20.02 7.06
CA ASN A 337 11.52 20.40 7.58
C ASN A 337 11.74 19.98 9.04
N ASN A 338 10.75 19.37 9.69
CA ASN A 338 10.84 18.94 11.09
C ASN A 338 10.85 17.42 11.18
N VAL A 339 11.37 16.90 12.30
CA VAL A 339 11.37 15.46 12.62
C VAL A 339 10.77 15.26 14.02
N ILE A 340 9.99 14.18 14.16
CA ILE A 340 9.47 13.77 15.45
C ILE A 340 10.60 13.11 16.24
N VAL A 341 10.81 13.51 17.49
CA VAL A 341 11.69 12.83 18.43
C VAL A 341 10.85 11.92 19.31
N LYS A 342 11.07 10.60 19.19
CA LYS A 342 10.35 9.57 19.99
C LYS A 342 10.85 9.48 21.43
N SER A 343 12.16 9.70 21.63
CA SER A 343 12.78 9.67 22.96
C SER A 343 14.09 10.45 22.97
N GLY A 344 14.50 10.93 24.14
CA GLY A 344 15.74 11.65 24.35
C GLY A 344 15.57 13.17 24.54
N LEU A 345 14.40 13.75 24.28
CA LEU A 345 14.09 15.16 24.51
C LEU A 345 12.76 15.33 25.24
N GLN A 346 12.65 16.42 26.01
CA GLN A 346 11.41 16.82 26.69
C GLN A 346 10.94 18.17 26.18
N ALA A 347 9.63 18.39 26.24
CA ALA A 347 9.05 19.69 25.93
C ALA A 347 9.55 20.75 26.93
N GLY A 348 9.84 21.96 26.44
CA GLY A 348 10.41 23.06 27.23
C GLY A 348 11.93 23.09 27.26
N GLU A 349 12.62 22.06 26.76
CA GLU A 349 14.09 22.14 26.61
C GLU A 349 14.46 23.04 25.43
N THR A 350 15.62 23.68 25.53
CA THR A 350 16.15 24.51 24.44
C THR A 350 17.27 23.77 23.74
N ILE A 351 17.18 23.69 22.40
CA ILE A 351 18.11 22.99 21.53
C ILE A 351 18.83 23.95 20.58
N VAL A 352 19.98 23.54 20.09
CA VAL A 352 20.70 24.25 19.03
C VAL A 352 20.23 23.79 17.67
N VAL A 353 19.83 24.73 16.81
CA VAL A 353 19.36 24.45 15.44
C VAL A 353 20.40 24.78 14.38
N GLU A 354 21.15 25.89 14.57
CA GLU A 354 22.23 26.28 13.64
C GLU A 354 23.54 26.49 14.40
N GLY A 355 24.66 26.19 13.76
CA GLY A 355 25.99 26.26 14.37
C GLY A 355 26.45 24.94 15.00
N VAL A 356 25.65 23.87 14.87
CA VAL A 356 25.94 22.54 15.46
C VAL A 356 27.28 21.96 15.04
N GLN A 357 27.76 22.25 13.83
CA GLN A 357 29.04 21.75 13.32
C GLN A 357 30.27 22.29 14.04
N ASN A 358 30.14 23.41 14.74
CA ASN A 358 31.19 24.04 15.49
C ASN A 358 31.18 23.69 16.98
N LEU A 359 30.22 22.87 17.40
CA LEU A 359 30.03 22.49 18.79
C LEU A 359 30.71 21.16 19.11
N ARG A 360 31.18 21.05 20.36
CA ARG A 360 31.60 19.80 20.99
C ARG A 360 30.94 19.68 22.32
N GLU A 361 30.98 18.49 22.91
CA GLU A 361 30.47 18.24 24.26
C GLU A 361 31.07 19.27 25.25
N GLY A 362 30.19 19.94 26.02
CA GLY A 362 30.59 20.95 27.00
C GLY A 362 31.04 22.30 26.43
N ALA A 363 30.96 22.53 25.11
CA ALA A 363 31.35 23.79 24.50
C ALA A 363 30.47 24.97 24.94
N SER A 364 31.08 26.13 25.13
CA SER A 364 30.37 27.39 25.37
C SER A 364 29.79 27.96 24.08
N TYR A 365 28.58 28.49 24.12
CA TYR A 365 27.90 29.09 22.98
C TYR A 365 27.54 30.56 23.22
N ALA A 366 27.39 31.30 22.13
CA ALA A 366 26.79 32.64 22.11
C ALA A 366 25.58 32.63 21.17
N VAL A 367 24.50 33.20 21.62
CA VAL A 367 23.23 33.25 20.83
C VAL A 367 23.40 34.29 19.71
N VAL A 368 23.18 33.87 18.47
CA VAL A 368 23.20 34.73 17.28
C VAL A 368 21.77 34.73 16.69
N GLN A 369 21.36 35.90 16.17
CA GLN A 369 20.05 35.97 15.48
C GLN A 369 20.04 35.18 14.18
N PRO A 370 18.93 34.55 13.80
CA PRO A 370 18.84 33.79 12.56
C PRO A 370 19.20 34.64 11.33
N GLY A 371 20.17 34.18 10.54
CA GLY A 371 20.59 34.85 9.31
C GLY A 371 21.88 35.68 9.39
N ALA A 372 22.53 35.79 10.56
CA ALA A 372 23.85 36.41 10.66
C ALA A 372 24.94 35.40 10.24
N ALA A 373 25.83 35.81 9.32
CA ALA A 373 26.91 34.96 8.86
C ALA A 373 27.84 34.54 10.02
N PRO A 374 28.34 33.29 10.07
CA PRO A 374 29.28 32.86 11.11
C PRO A 374 30.60 33.64 11.00
N GLY A 375 30.85 34.50 11.97
CA GLY A 375 32.15 35.20 12.04
C GLY A 375 32.16 36.70 12.34
N ALA A 376 30.99 37.34 12.57
CA ALA A 376 31.00 38.76 12.98
C ALA A 376 31.19 38.87 14.50
N PRO A 377 32.21 39.61 15.02
CA PRO A 377 32.33 39.83 16.45
C PRO A 377 31.17 40.70 16.96
N ALA A 378 30.63 40.36 18.14
CA ALA A 378 29.57 41.12 18.80
C ALA A 378 30.02 42.58 18.99
N ALA A 379 29.27 43.50 18.41
CA ALA A 379 29.43 44.91 18.59
C ALA A 379 29.17 45.28 20.07
N GLY A 380 30.19 45.82 20.72
CA GLY A 380 30.13 46.25 22.13
C GLY A 380 29.11 47.38 22.35
N ALA A 381 28.68 47.47 23.60
CA ALA A 381 27.72 48.42 24.13
C ALA A 381 28.11 49.90 23.86
N PRO A 382 27.14 50.80 23.70
CA PRO A 382 27.42 52.19 23.39
C PRO A 382 27.91 52.96 24.65
N ALA A 383 29.11 53.62 24.50
CA ALA A 383 29.59 54.64 25.43
C ALA A 383 28.79 55.94 25.21
N ALA A 384 28.33 56.48 26.32
CA ALA A 384 27.67 57.77 26.37
C ALA A 384 28.63 58.93 26.16
N GLY A 385 28.23 59.97 25.44
CA GLY A 385 28.70 61.33 25.59
C GLY A 385 29.39 61.92 24.37
N ALA A 386 28.76 62.88 23.73
CA ALA A 386 29.13 64.27 23.53
C ALA A 386 28.56 64.89 22.26
N ALA A 387 27.75 65.93 22.55
CA ALA A 387 27.67 67.23 21.85
C ALA A 387 27.46 67.33 20.33
N LYS A 388 26.33 67.98 20.05
CA LYS A 388 25.90 68.71 18.85
C LYS A 388 26.97 69.75 18.36
N PRO A 389 27.01 70.10 17.09
CA PRO A 389 26.40 71.37 16.71
C PRO A 389 25.54 71.31 15.43
N GLU A 390 24.60 72.28 15.45
CA GLU A 390 23.73 72.72 14.36
C GLU A 390 24.45 73.28 13.17
N ALA A 391 23.92 73.16 11.98
CA ALA A 391 23.65 74.21 11.00
C ALA A 391 23.20 73.60 9.66
N LYS A 392 22.10 73.99 9.25
CA LYS A 392 21.54 74.99 8.35
C LYS A 392 21.08 74.45 7.01
N ALA A 393 19.88 74.76 6.75
CA ALA A 393 19.11 74.57 5.53
C ALA A 393 19.79 75.21 4.30
N GLU A 394 19.54 74.61 3.11
CA GLU A 394 19.11 75.40 1.96
C GLU A 394 18.45 74.54 0.85
N LYS A 395 17.44 75.18 0.30
CA LYS A 395 16.57 74.79 -0.81
C LYS A 395 17.30 74.53 -2.12
N LYS A 396 16.92 73.54 -2.86
CA LYS A 396 16.26 73.73 -4.18
C LYS A 396 15.60 72.45 -4.62
#